data_06aa44400114ebb44cb10d1dbc8e91da
#
_entry.id   06aa44400114ebb44cb10d1dbc8e91da
#
_cell.length_a   1.000
_cell.length_b   1.000
_cell.length_c   1.000
_cell.angle_alpha   90.00
_cell.angle_beta   90.00
_cell.angle_gamma   90.00
#
_symmetry.space_group_name_H-M   'P 1'
#
loop_
_entity.id
_entity.type
_entity.pdbx_description
1 polymer ?
#
loop_
_entity_poly.entity_id
_entity_poly.type
_entity_poly.pdbx_seq_one_letter_code
_entity_poly.pdbx_strand_id
1 'polypeptide(L)'
;IHNYLETAARLDRKKYPDVVDGWRNLGNETAYRAGFSYSIHDLKPNKELRESILKPYHEAAAKVKATSAPQEEKDQKVIEIYSKATKELEDKFTKYYREQDNNMHKMIDIKARGNFGQFRQMVIAPMLMADNKGVIPTPITKSFSEGLSVPEYWNTLYGARMGTLARASGTSVPGAMAKELSNISVSTTISTPDCGVSKGHFVDVIGHDGKEEIDITDRYLAKDLNHGNLSLKKDTLITPDLFAKIKASGVQKIEVRSPLTCKDSIGICQKCMGL
;
A
#
# COMPACT_ATOMS: atom_id res chain seq x y z
N ILE A 1 -7.91 10.02 11.25
CA ILE A 1 -7.30 9.58 12.53
C ILE A 1 -5.78 9.68 12.43
N HIS A 2 -5.14 9.07 11.43
CA HIS A 2 -3.67 9.08 11.29
C HIS A 2 -3.07 10.49 11.41
N ASN A 3 -3.57 11.46 10.65
CA ASN A 3 -3.09 12.84 10.71
C ASN A 3 -3.24 13.49 12.11
N TYR A 4 -4.32 13.17 12.83
CA TYR A 4 -4.51 13.65 14.20
C TYR A 4 -3.49 13.06 15.17
N LEU A 5 -3.24 11.77 15.07
CA LEU A 5 -2.25 11.09 15.91
C LEU A 5 -0.82 11.59 15.62
N GLU A 6 -0.50 11.80 14.35
CA GLU A 6 0.79 12.39 13.96
C GLU A 6 0.95 13.82 14.51
N THR A 7 -0.10 14.64 14.41
CA THR A 7 -0.09 15.99 15.00
C THR A 7 0.08 15.94 16.52
N ALA A 8 -0.62 15.03 17.20
CA ALA A 8 -0.48 14.85 18.64
C ALA A 8 0.93 14.43 19.04
N ALA A 9 1.57 13.53 18.29
CA ALA A 9 2.94 13.10 18.51
C ALA A 9 3.95 14.25 18.35
N ARG A 10 3.72 15.16 17.40
CA ARG A 10 4.56 16.35 17.17
C ARG A 10 4.39 17.40 18.25
N LEU A 11 3.17 17.60 18.77
CA LEU A 11 2.86 18.61 19.78
C LEU A 11 3.35 18.23 21.18
N ASP A 12 3.10 17.00 21.62
CA ASP A 12 3.52 16.51 22.94
C ASP A 12 3.77 15.01 22.93
N ARG A 13 5.04 14.66 22.77
CA ARG A 13 5.49 13.26 22.72
C ARG A 13 5.22 12.49 24.01
N LYS A 14 5.18 13.20 25.18
CA LYS A 14 4.93 12.56 26.47
C LYS A 14 3.47 12.17 26.67
N LYS A 15 2.54 12.97 26.14
CA LYS A 15 1.10 12.72 26.21
C LYS A 15 0.59 11.85 25.06
N TYR A 16 1.41 11.57 24.06
CA TYR A 16 1.01 10.79 22.90
C TYR A 16 0.43 9.41 23.26
N PRO A 17 1.03 8.62 24.18
CA PRO A 17 0.46 7.33 24.59
C PRO A 17 -0.96 7.45 25.15
N ASP A 18 -1.20 8.45 25.99
CA ASP A 18 -2.53 8.69 26.60
C ASP A 18 -3.57 9.06 25.54
N VAL A 19 -3.17 9.84 24.52
CA VAL A 19 -4.03 10.19 23.39
C VAL A 19 -4.40 8.95 22.58
N VAL A 20 -3.43 8.08 22.28
CA VAL A 20 -3.65 6.81 21.54
C VAL A 20 -4.58 5.90 22.32
N ASP A 21 -4.35 5.74 23.62
CA ASP A 21 -5.18 4.92 24.51
C ASP A 21 -6.60 5.48 24.64
N GLY A 22 -6.74 6.80 24.73
CA GLY A 22 -8.03 7.47 24.72
C GLY A 22 -8.81 7.19 23.44
N TRP A 23 -8.19 7.32 22.28
CA TRP A 23 -8.79 7.00 20.99
C TRP A 23 -9.18 5.52 20.88
N ARG A 24 -8.30 4.61 21.30
CA ARG A 24 -8.60 3.17 21.33
C ARG A 24 -9.81 2.86 22.20
N ASN A 25 -9.85 3.40 23.41
CA ASN A 25 -10.95 3.15 24.36
C ASN A 25 -12.27 3.73 23.85
N LEU A 26 -12.24 4.95 23.29
CA LEU A 26 -13.42 5.55 22.65
C LEU A 26 -13.92 4.70 21.47
N GLY A 27 -13.01 4.21 20.62
CA GLY A 27 -13.34 3.36 19.50
C GLY A 27 -13.97 2.05 19.94
N ASN A 28 -13.43 1.40 20.96
CA ASN A 28 -13.96 0.15 21.52
C ASN A 28 -15.35 0.36 22.12
N GLU A 29 -15.53 1.42 22.92
CA GLU A 29 -16.82 1.76 23.53
C GLU A 29 -17.87 2.08 22.47
N THR A 30 -17.50 2.85 21.45
CA THR A 30 -18.41 3.18 20.34
C THR A 30 -18.80 1.92 19.56
N ALA A 31 -17.86 1.04 19.24
CA ALA A 31 -18.12 -0.21 18.57
C ALA A 31 -19.03 -1.13 19.40
N TYR A 32 -18.81 -1.19 20.70
CA TYR A 32 -19.65 -1.98 21.63
C TYR A 32 -21.09 -1.46 21.68
N ARG A 33 -21.27 -0.14 21.79
CA ARG A 33 -22.62 0.46 21.90
C ARG A 33 -23.37 0.48 20.58
N ALA A 34 -22.69 0.79 19.49
CA ALA A 34 -23.32 0.86 18.17
C ALA A 34 -23.76 -0.53 17.67
N GLY A 35 -22.98 -1.57 18.00
CA GLY A 35 -23.09 -2.87 17.37
C GLY A 35 -22.80 -2.80 15.88
N PHE A 36 -22.33 -3.88 15.29
CA PHE A 36 -22.11 -3.95 13.85
C PHE A 36 -22.34 -5.38 13.38
N SER A 37 -23.22 -5.55 12.41
CA SER A 37 -23.51 -6.83 11.79
C SER A 37 -23.64 -6.68 10.29
N TYR A 38 -23.23 -7.69 9.55
CA TYR A 38 -23.51 -7.84 8.13
C TYR A 38 -24.22 -9.18 7.89
N SER A 39 -24.97 -9.24 6.83
CA SER A 39 -25.78 -10.40 6.48
C SER A 39 -25.53 -10.81 5.03
N ILE A 40 -26.11 -11.93 4.62
CA ILE A 40 -26.07 -12.38 3.23
C ILE A 40 -26.76 -11.37 2.28
N HIS A 41 -27.64 -10.52 2.79
CA HIS A 41 -28.28 -9.47 2.01
C HIS A 41 -27.30 -8.38 1.58
N ASP A 42 -26.25 -8.13 2.37
CA ASP A 42 -25.17 -7.19 2.03
C ASP A 42 -24.31 -7.67 0.86
N LEU A 43 -24.37 -8.96 0.53
CA LEU A 43 -23.68 -9.58 -0.60
C LEU A 43 -24.56 -9.74 -1.84
N LYS A 44 -25.71 -9.07 -1.90
CA LYS A 44 -26.63 -9.16 -3.03
C LYS A 44 -26.10 -8.39 -4.25
N PRO A 45 -25.89 -9.05 -5.40
CA PRO A 45 -25.37 -8.38 -6.59
C PRO A 45 -26.42 -7.50 -7.26
N ASN A 46 -26.02 -6.35 -7.78
CA ASN A 46 -26.86 -5.55 -8.66
C ASN A 46 -26.49 -5.86 -10.13
N LYS A 47 -27.21 -6.81 -10.72
CA LYS A 47 -26.95 -7.30 -12.09
C LYS A 47 -27.25 -6.23 -13.13
N GLU A 48 -28.35 -5.50 -12.98
CA GLU A 48 -28.76 -4.47 -13.95
C GLU A 48 -27.75 -3.35 -14.07
N LEU A 49 -27.28 -2.84 -12.93
CA LEU A 49 -26.23 -1.81 -12.92
C LEU A 49 -24.94 -2.35 -13.57
N ARG A 50 -24.52 -3.56 -13.21
CA ARG A 50 -23.33 -4.19 -13.77
C ARG A 50 -23.42 -4.35 -15.28
N GLU A 51 -24.51 -4.88 -15.80
CA GLU A 51 -24.74 -5.11 -17.21
C GLU A 51 -24.81 -3.79 -17.98
N SER A 52 -25.46 -2.77 -17.42
CA SER A 52 -25.49 -1.43 -18.06
C SER A 52 -24.11 -0.83 -18.23
N ILE A 53 -23.20 -1.04 -17.28
CA ILE A 53 -21.82 -0.57 -17.35
C ILE A 53 -20.99 -1.42 -18.32
N LEU A 54 -21.14 -2.73 -18.30
CA LEU A 54 -20.32 -3.65 -19.10
C LEU A 54 -20.68 -3.71 -20.57
N LYS A 55 -21.94 -3.43 -20.95
CA LYS A 55 -22.42 -3.51 -22.32
C LYS A 55 -21.52 -2.79 -23.36
N PRO A 56 -21.16 -1.50 -23.19
CA PRO A 56 -20.31 -0.81 -24.17
C PRO A 56 -18.90 -1.43 -24.26
N TYR A 57 -18.38 -1.97 -23.16
CA TYR A 57 -17.07 -2.65 -23.17
C TYR A 57 -17.11 -3.99 -23.87
N HIS A 58 -18.21 -4.74 -23.74
CA HIS A 58 -18.42 -5.99 -24.49
C HIS A 58 -18.49 -5.74 -26.00
N GLU A 59 -19.21 -4.69 -26.39
CA GLU A 59 -19.28 -4.29 -27.81
C GLU A 59 -17.92 -3.86 -28.36
N ALA A 60 -17.14 -3.08 -27.58
CA ALA A 60 -15.80 -2.66 -27.96
C ALA A 60 -14.83 -3.87 -28.07
N ALA A 61 -14.88 -4.79 -27.11
CA ALA A 61 -14.06 -6.01 -27.12
C ALA A 61 -14.43 -6.94 -28.28
N ALA A 62 -15.72 -7.05 -28.63
CA ALA A 62 -16.18 -7.83 -29.79
C ALA A 62 -15.63 -7.25 -31.10
N LYS A 63 -15.62 -5.93 -31.25
CA LYS A 63 -15.03 -5.25 -32.43
C LYS A 63 -13.55 -5.56 -32.55
N VAL A 64 -12.78 -5.50 -31.44
CA VAL A 64 -11.35 -5.83 -31.45
C VAL A 64 -11.11 -7.28 -31.83
N LYS A 65 -11.90 -8.23 -31.29
CA LYS A 65 -11.78 -9.66 -31.62
C LYS A 65 -12.07 -9.95 -33.08
N ALA A 66 -12.95 -9.19 -33.72
CA ALA A 66 -13.30 -9.33 -35.15
C ALA A 66 -12.23 -8.78 -36.12
N THR A 67 -11.23 -8.02 -35.65
CA THR A 67 -10.15 -7.50 -36.51
C THR A 67 -9.23 -8.61 -36.99
N SER A 68 -8.47 -8.38 -38.08
CA SER A 68 -7.49 -9.35 -38.61
C SER A 68 -6.09 -9.24 -37.99
N ALA A 69 -5.96 -8.52 -36.84
CA ALA A 69 -4.70 -8.33 -36.15
C ALA A 69 -4.15 -9.63 -35.52
N PRO A 70 -2.86 -9.72 -35.20
CA PRO A 70 -2.28 -10.85 -34.45
C PRO A 70 -3.00 -11.09 -33.12
N GLN A 71 -3.05 -12.36 -32.68
CA GLN A 71 -3.80 -12.72 -31.47
C GLN A 71 -3.30 -11.99 -30.22
N GLU A 72 -1.98 -11.85 -30.06
CA GLU A 72 -1.36 -11.16 -28.92
C GLU A 72 -1.79 -9.68 -28.83
N GLU A 73 -1.85 -9.00 -29.97
CA GLU A 73 -2.29 -7.61 -30.02
C GLU A 73 -3.78 -7.45 -29.67
N LYS A 74 -4.61 -8.39 -30.14
CA LYS A 74 -6.03 -8.44 -29.76
C LYS A 74 -6.18 -8.65 -28.27
N ASP A 75 -5.45 -9.59 -27.71
CA ASP A 75 -5.52 -9.92 -26.29
C ASP A 75 -5.10 -8.74 -25.40
N GLN A 76 -4.03 -8.02 -25.78
CA GLN A 76 -3.61 -6.82 -25.10
C GLN A 76 -4.69 -5.72 -25.13
N LYS A 77 -5.28 -5.45 -26.29
CA LYS A 77 -6.36 -4.47 -26.41
C LYS A 77 -7.61 -4.86 -25.62
N VAL A 78 -7.96 -6.13 -25.60
CA VAL A 78 -9.07 -6.65 -24.80
C VAL A 78 -8.80 -6.48 -23.29
N ILE A 79 -7.57 -6.76 -22.84
CA ILE A 79 -7.14 -6.54 -21.46
C ILE A 79 -7.25 -5.05 -21.09
N GLU A 80 -6.82 -4.14 -21.94
CA GLU A 80 -6.95 -2.70 -21.69
C GLU A 80 -8.41 -2.25 -21.57
N ILE A 81 -9.28 -2.75 -22.46
CA ILE A 81 -10.72 -2.45 -22.45
C ILE A 81 -11.33 -2.89 -21.10
N TYR A 82 -11.09 -4.13 -20.68
CA TYR A 82 -11.65 -4.64 -19.44
C TYR A 82 -10.97 -4.10 -18.18
N SER A 83 -9.73 -3.64 -18.26
CA SER A 83 -9.07 -2.90 -17.17
C SER A 83 -9.75 -1.55 -16.94
N LYS A 84 -10.14 -0.84 -18.01
CA LYS A 84 -10.94 0.40 -17.90
C LYS A 84 -12.33 0.11 -17.36
N ALA A 85 -12.99 -0.95 -17.85
CA ALA A 85 -14.28 -1.40 -17.33
C ALA A 85 -14.24 -1.71 -15.84
N THR A 86 -13.16 -2.34 -15.37
CA THR A 86 -12.98 -2.66 -13.95
C THR A 86 -12.95 -1.41 -13.09
N LYS A 87 -12.21 -0.37 -13.51
CA LYS A 87 -12.17 0.91 -12.79
C LYS A 87 -13.53 1.60 -12.74
N GLU A 88 -14.22 1.66 -13.87
CA GLU A 88 -15.56 2.26 -13.92
C GLU A 88 -16.57 1.50 -13.04
N LEU A 89 -16.50 0.17 -13.04
CA LEU A 89 -17.29 -0.66 -12.12
C LEU A 89 -16.98 -0.31 -10.66
N GLU A 90 -15.71 -0.25 -10.29
CA GLU A 90 -15.30 0.08 -8.92
C GLU A 90 -15.85 1.45 -8.49
N ASP A 91 -15.72 2.47 -9.32
CA ASP A 91 -16.17 3.83 -9.01
C ASP A 91 -17.70 3.90 -8.84
N LYS A 92 -18.45 3.35 -9.81
CA LYS A 92 -19.92 3.38 -9.80
C LYS A 92 -20.50 2.53 -8.68
N PHE A 93 -19.95 1.34 -8.44
CA PHE A 93 -20.43 0.48 -7.35
C PHE A 93 -20.03 0.97 -5.97
N THR A 94 -18.89 1.61 -5.82
CA THR A 94 -18.52 2.28 -4.56
C THR A 94 -19.57 3.33 -4.19
N LYS A 95 -19.98 4.16 -5.17
CA LYS A 95 -21.04 5.15 -4.97
C LYS A 95 -22.37 4.48 -4.63
N TYR A 96 -22.77 3.50 -5.42
CA TYR A 96 -24.03 2.76 -5.22
C TYR A 96 -24.10 2.14 -3.82
N TYR A 97 -23.08 1.38 -3.36
CA TYR A 97 -23.11 0.73 -2.06
C TYR A 97 -23.00 1.71 -0.89
N ARG A 98 -22.41 2.87 -1.11
CA ARG A 98 -22.40 3.95 -0.11
C ARG A 98 -23.81 4.56 0.04
N GLU A 99 -24.54 4.75 -1.04
CA GLU A 99 -25.93 5.25 -1.04
C GLU A 99 -26.92 4.21 -0.45
N GLN A 100 -26.65 2.93 -0.65
CA GLN A 100 -27.47 1.82 -0.10
C GLN A 100 -27.19 1.53 1.39
N ASP A 101 -26.28 2.26 2.01
CA ASP A 101 -25.91 2.06 3.41
C ASP A 101 -25.43 0.64 3.73
N ASN A 102 -24.78 -0.02 2.79
CA ASN A 102 -24.36 -1.41 2.88
C ASN A 102 -23.29 -1.62 3.97
N ASN A 103 -23.56 -2.49 4.93
CA ASN A 103 -22.70 -2.68 6.10
C ASN A 103 -21.35 -3.32 5.74
N MET A 104 -21.29 -4.24 4.79
CA MET A 104 -20.04 -4.81 4.32
C MET A 104 -19.16 -3.73 3.67
N HIS A 105 -19.76 -2.88 2.84
CA HIS A 105 -19.04 -1.76 2.22
C HIS A 105 -18.54 -0.76 3.27
N LYS A 106 -19.36 -0.41 4.29
CA LYS A 106 -18.93 0.45 5.40
C LYS A 106 -17.68 -0.09 6.11
N MET A 107 -17.68 -1.39 6.41
CA MET A 107 -16.55 -2.05 7.09
C MET A 107 -15.26 -1.91 6.28
N ILE A 108 -15.35 -1.98 4.95
CA ILE A 108 -14.21 -1.81 4.05
C ILE A 108 -13.80 -0.34 3.95
N ASP A 109 -14.77 0.57 3.83
CA ASP A 109 -14.53 2.02 3.68
C ASP A 109 -13.81 2.60 4.91
N ILE A 110 -14.19 2.17 6.12
CA ILE A 110 -13.49 2.54 7.37
C ILE A 110 -12.19 1.75 7.60
N LYS A 111 -11.82 0.87 6.68
CA LYS A 111 -10.62 0.00 6.77
C LYS A 111 -10.58 -0.90 8.00
N ALA A 112 -11.72 -1.30 8.53
CA ALA A 112 -11.80 -2.23 9.66
C ALA A 112 -11.43 -3.65 9.24
N ARG A 113 -12.01 -4.16 8.14
CA ARG A 113 -11.73 -5.48 7.58
C ARG A 113 -12.10 -5.56 6.10
N GLY A 114 -11.44 -6.49 5.40
CA GLY A 114 -11.64 -6.70 3.96
C GLY A 114 -10.98 -5.61 3.10
N ASN A 115 -11.10 -5.77 1.80
CA ASN A 115 -10.74 -4.75 0.83
C ASN A 115 -11.78 -4.70 -0.30
N PHE A 116 -11.82 -3.60 -1.02
CA PHE A 116 -12.81 -3.41 -2.08
C PHE A 116 -12.64 -4.42 -3.22
N GLY A 117 -11.43 -4.85 -3.53
CA GLY A 117 -11.19 -5.88 -4.56
C GLY A 117 -11.85 -7.22 -4.22
N GLN A 118 -11.76 -7.67 -2.97
CA GLN A 118 -12.45 -8.88 -2.51
C GLN A 118 -13.97 -8.71 -2.52
N PHE A 119 -14.47 -7.58 -2.06
CA PHE A 119 -15.89 -7.25 -2.11
C PHE A 119 -16.41 -7.22 -3.55
N ARG A 120 -15.67 -6.60 -4.46
CA ARG A 120 -15.98 -6.59 -5.90
C ARG A 120 -16.14 -8.01 -6.46
N GLN A 121 -15.20 -8.90 -6.14
CA GLN A 121 -15.28 -10.30 -6.60
C GLN A 121 -16.52 -11.02 -6.05
N MET A 122 -16.92 -10.73 -4.82
CA MET A 122 -18.07 -11.35 -4.18
C MET A 122 -19.39 -10.86 -4.74
N VAL A 123 -19.55 -9.57 -5.00
CA VAL A 123 -20.89 -8.98 -5.29
C VAL A 123 -21.00 -8.29 -6.65
N ILE A 124 -19.88 -7.99 -7.32
CA ILE A 124 -19.89 -7.31 -8.62
C ILE A 124 -19.41 -8.28 -9.71
N ALA A 125 -18.10 -8.42 -9.85
CA ALA A 125 -17.46 -9.38 -10.76
C ALA A 125 -15.95 -9.47 -10.48
N PRO A 126 -15.30 -10.64 -10.63
CA PRO A 126 -13.84 -10.77 -10.60
C PRO A 126 -13.14 -10.00 -11.71
N MET A 127 -13.77 -9.90 -12.87
CA MET A 127 -13.22 -9.31 -14.09
C MET A 127 -12.00 -10.10 -14.61
N LEU A 128 -10.87 -9.41 -14.85
CA LEU A 128 -9.68 -10.07 -15.36
C LEU A 128 -8.98 -10.87 -14.26
N MET A 129 -8.62 -12.10 -14.59
CA MET A 129 -7.81 -12.99 -13.76
C MET A 129 -6.44 -13.18 -14.38
N ALA A 130 -5.47 -13.64 -13.61
CA ALA A 130 -4.13 -13.91 -14.08
C ALA A 130 -3.75 -15.38 -13.86
N ASP A 131 -2.99 -15.94 -14.79
CA ASP A 131 -2.33 -17.24 -14.66
C ASP A 131 -0.80 -17.07 -14.64
N ASN A 132 -0.06 -18.17 -14.84
CA ASN A 132 1.41 -18.13 -14.89
C ASN A 132 1.98 -17.48 -16.16
N LYS A 133 1.17 -17.24 -17.16
CA LYS A 133 1.57 -16.62 -18.44
C LYS A 133 1.23 -15.13 -18.46
N GLY A 134 0.38 -14.67 -17.56
CA GLY A 134 -0.05 -13.27 -17.47
C GLY A 134 -1.55 -13.12 -17.25
N VAL A 135 -2.10 -12.01 -17.71
CA VAL A 135 -3.53 -11.72 -17.56
C VAL A 135 -4.33 -12.48 -18.64
N ILE A 136 -5.37 -13.19 -18.21
CA ILE A 136 -6.26 -13.93 -19.12
C ILE A 136 -7.20 -12.92 -19.80
N PRO A 137 -7.26 -12.85 -21.15
CA PRO A 137 -8.04 -11.83 -21.87
C PRO A 137 -9.56 -12.08 -21.86
N THR A 138 -10.02 -13.08 -21.10
CA THR A 138 -11.42 -13.41 -20.93
C THR A 138 -11.91 -12.99 -19.55
N PRO A 139 -12.73 -11.92 -19.44
CA PRO A 139 -13.21 -11.45 -18.14
C PRO A 139 -14.26 -12.39 -17.56
N ILE A 140 -14.30 -12.48 -16.25
CA ILE A 140 -15.36 -13.11 -15.48
C ILE A 140 -16.34 -12.02 -15.07
N THR A 141 -17.54 -12.03 -15.62
CA THR A 141 -18.53 -10.97 -15.45
C THR A 141 -19.62 -11.29 -14.43
N LYS A 142 -19.67 -12.52 -13.92
CA LYS A 142 -20.53 -12.92 -12.82
C LYS A 142 -19.79 -12.80 -11.49
N SER A 143 -20.51 -12.42 -10.44
CA SER A 143 -19.95 -12.40 -9.09
C SER A 143 -19.86 -13.80 -8.50
N PHE A 144 -19.02 -13.98 -7.49
CA PHE A 144 -18.93 -15.27 -6.79
C PHE A 144 -20.23 -15.63 -6.07
N SER A 145 -21.00 -14.65 -5.61
CA SER A 145 -22.30 -14.90 -4.98
C SER A 145 -23.36 -15.43 -5.97
N GLU A 146 -23.20 -15.21 -7.28
CA GLU A 146 -24.07 -15.76 -8.32
C GLU A 146 -23.65 -17.17 -8.77
N GLY A 147 -22.45 -17.59 -8.42
CA GLY A 147 -21.81 -18.79 -8.93
C GLY A 147 -21.16 -18.59 -10.30
N LEU A 148 -20.17 -19.42 -10.58
CA LEU A 148 -19.38 -19.39 -11.82
C LEU A 148 -19.75 -20.57 -12.73
N SER A 149 -19.68 -20.36 -14.04
CA SER A 149 -19.66 -21.45 -15.01
C SER A 149 -18.35 -22.24 -14.93
N VAL A 150 -18.33 -23.45 -15.47
CA VAL A 150 -17.13 -24.30 -15.45
C VAL A 150 -15.88 -23.60 -16.06
N PRO A 151 -15.96 -22.92 -17.23
CA PRO A 151 -14.83 -22.18 -17.76
C PRO A 151 -14.38 -21.00 -16.88
N GLU A 152 -15.33 -20.26 -16.32
CA GLU A 152 -15.02 -19.14 -15.40
C GLU A 152 -14.35 -19.63 -14.12
N TYR A 153 -14.85 -20.73 -13.55
CA TYR A 153 -14.25 -21.38 -12.39
C TYR A 153 -12.80 -21.83 -12.70
N TRP A 154 -12.59 -22.46 -13.85
CA TRP A 154 -11.26 -22.89 -14.29
C TRP A 154 -10.26 -21.72 -14.31
N ASN A 155 -10.67 -20.57 -14.85
CA ASN A 155 -9.85 -19.37 -14.89
C ASN A 155 -9.50 -18.80 -13.47
N THR A 156 -10.30 -19.10 -12.46
CA THR A 156 -10.00 -18.67 -11.08
C THR A 156 -9.03 -19.56 -10.33
N LEU A 157 -8.92 -20.85 -10.72
CA LEU A 157 -8.16 -21.85 -9.97
C LEU A 157 -6.68 -21.49 -9.79
N TYR A 158 -6.05 -20.99 -10.85
CA TYR A 158 -4.64 -20.64 -10.79
C TYR A 158 -4.38 -19.49 -9.82
N GLY A 159 -5.18 -18.44 -9.89
CA GLY A 159 -5.09 -17.30 -8.96
C GLY A 159 -5.31 -17.72 -7.51
N ALA A 160 -6.30 -18.57 -7.25
CA ALA A 160 -6.55 -19.12 -5.91
C ALA A 160 -5.37 -19.96 -5.39
N ARG A 161 -4.81 -20.83 -6.24
CA ARG A 161 -3.62 -21.62 -5.89
C ARG A 161 -2.42 -20.75 -5.59
N MET A 162 -2.12 -19.76 -6.43
CA MET A 162 -1.00 -18.84 -6.21
C MET A 162 -1.19 -18.01 -4.96
N GLY A 163 -2.41 -17.52 -4.69
CA GLY A 163 -2.71 -16.80 -3.46
C GLY A 163 -2.53 -17.65 -2.20
N THR A 164 -2.82 -18.95 -2.26
CA THR A 164 -2.59 -19.88 -1.14
C THR A 164 -1.11 -20.15 -0.93
N LEU A 165 -0.37 -20.42 -2.01
CA LEU A 165 1.09 -20.63 -1.95
C LEU A 165 1.82 -19.38 -1.45
N ALA A 166 1.45 -18.20 -1.96
CA ALA A 166 2.05 -16.94 -1.53
C ALA A 166 1.83 -16.67 -0.05
N ARG A 167 0.64 -16.97 0.50
CA ARG A 167 0.39 -16.84 1.95
C ARG A 167 1.18 -17.83 2.77
N ALA A 168 1.26 -19.09 2.35
CA ALA A 168 1.99 -20.14 3.07
C ALA A 168 3.49 -19.85 3.12
N SER A 169 4.12 -19.58 1.96
CA SER A 169 5.56 -19.30 1.87
C SER A 169 5.91 -17.87 2.30
N GLY A 170 5.08 -16.89 1.95
CA GLY A 170 5.30 -15.48 2.25
C GLY A 170 5.16 -15.14 3.73
N THR A 171 4.55 -15.99 4.55
CA THR A 171 4.52 -15.84 6.02
C THR A 171 5.75 -16.45 6.65
N SER A 172 6.13 -17.65 6.25
CA SER A 172 7.18 -18.43 6.92
C SER A 172 8.59 -17.92 6.59
N VAL A 173 8.90 -17.66 5.31
CA VAL A 173 10.25 -17.26 4.89
C VAL A 173 10.65 -15.87 5.41
N PRO A 174 9.84 -14.80 5.24
CA PRO A 174 10.16 -13.51 5.84
C PRO A 174 10.15 -13.54 7.36
N GLY A 175 9.29 -14.35 7.98
CA GLY A 175 9.24 -14.50 9.43
C GLY A 175 10.52 -15.13 10.00
N ALA A 176 11.07 -16.13 9.35
CA ALA A 176 12.37 -16.71 9.72
C ALA A 176 13.50 -15.68 9.59
N MET A 177 13.57 -14.96 8.47
CA MET A 177 14.55 -13.91 8.26
C MET A 177 14.43 -12.77 9.28
N ALA A 178 13.21 -12.31 9.57
CA ALA A 178 12.97 -11.28 10.58
C ALA A 178 13.45 -11.72 11.97
N LYS A 179 13.23 -12.99 12.34
CA LYS A 179 13.72 -13.56 13.60
C LYS A 179 15.24 -13.60 13.65
N GLU A 180 15.91 -14.02 12.59
CA GLU A 180 17.37 -14.04 12.51
C GLU A 180 17.96 -12.64 12.62
N LEU A 181 17.43 -11.66 11.86
CA LEU A 181 17.84 -10.26 11.94
C LEU A 181 17.63 -9.68 13.35
N SER A 182 16.50 -9.98 13.98
CA SER A 182 16.21 -9.56 15.35
C SER A 182 17.21 -10.15 16.34
N ASN A 183 17.55 -11.42 16.22
CA ASN A 183 18.53 -12.10 17.09
C ASN A 183 19.93 -11.49 16.92
N ILE A 184 20.34 -11.17 15.69
CA ILE A 184 21.65 -10.54 15.43
C ILE A 184 21.68 -9.11 16.00
N SER A 185 20.59 -8.38 15.89
CA SER A 185 20.52 -6.97 16.30
C SER A 185 20.22 -6.75 17.79
N VAL A 186 19.80 -7.78 18.52
CA VAL A 186 19.37 -7.67 19.93
C VAL A 186 20.47 -7.11 20.85
N SER A 187 21.73 -7.41 20.54
CA SER A 187 22.90 -6.92 21.29
C SER A 187 23.34 -5.51 20.87
N THR A 188 22.79 -4.98 19.77
CA THR A 188 23.14 -3.65 19.27
C THR A 188 22.34 -2.59 20.01
N THR A 189 22.98 -1.83 20.86
CA THR A 189 22.35 -0.80 21.70
C THR A 189 22.80 0.60 21.31
N ILE A 190 22.02 1.61 21.70
CA ILE A 190 22.46 3.00 21.62
C ILE A 190 23.42 3.28 22.78
N SER A 191 24.69 3.41 22.48
CA SER A 191 25.77 3.47 23.46
C SER A 191 26.21 4.90 23.81
N THR A 192 26.30 5.79 22.80
CA THR A 192 26.77 7.15 22.97
C THR A 192 25.85 8.16 22.25
N PRO A 193 25.82 9.43 22.66
CA PRO A 193 25.09 10.47 21.94
C PRO A 193 25.63 10.75 20.53
N ASP A 194 26.95 10.76 20.39
CA ASP A 194 27.63 11.09 19.11
C ASP A 194 29.01 10.40 19.02
N CYS A 195 29.25 9.67 17.96
CA CYS A 195 30.54 9.02 17.68
C CYS A 195 31.54 9.93 16.95
N GLY A 196 31.16 11.17 16.65
CA GLY A 196 32.04 12.15 15.97
C GLY A 196 32.38 11.84 14.52
N VAL A 197 31.73 10.86 13.88
CA VAL A 197 32.02 10.51 12.49
C VAL A 197 31.73 11.68 11.54
N SER A 198 32.64 11.91 10.59
CA SER A 198 32.49 12.92 9.53
C SER A 198 32.16 12.31 8.16
N LYS A 199 32.29 11.00 8.01
CA LYS A 199 31.95 10.27 6.78
C LYS A 199 30.56 9.69 6.93
N GLY A 200 29.64 10.10 6.06
CA GLY A 200 28.27 9.56 6.03
C GLY A 200 28.09 8.51 4.96
N HIS A 201 26.84 8.18 4.74
CA HIS A 201 26.36 7.35 3.64
C HIS A 201 25.64 8.24 2.63
N PHE A 202 25.93 8.05 1.34
CA PHE A 202 25.24 8.78 0.28
C PHE A 202 23.90 8.13 -0.01
N VAL A 203 22.85 8.94 0.00
CA VAL A 203 21.48 8.51 -0.32
C VAL A 203 20.95 9.40 -1.43
N ASP A 204 20.29 8.78 -2.41
CA ASP A 204 19.60 9.50 -3.47
C ASP A 204 18.32 10.13 -2.92
N VAL A 205 18.05 11.40 -3.25
CA VAL A 205 16.84 12.11 -2.81
C VAL A 205 15.60 11.56 -3.52
N ILE A 206 15.77 11.08 -4.75
CA ILE A 206 14.75 10.40 -5.54
C ILE A 206 15.31 9.02 -5.89
N GLY A 207 14.61 7.97 -5.49
CA GLY A 207 15.00 6.60 -5.77
C GLY A 207 14.96 6.23 -7.25
N HIS A 208 15.53 5.11 -7.60
CA HIS A 208 15.58 4.59 -8.98
C HIS A 208 14.21 4.35 -9.61
N ASP A 209 13.16 4.17 -8.78
CA ASP A 209 11.77 4.03 -9.20
C ASP A 209 11.05 5.37 -9.42
N GLY A 210 11.76 6.49 -9.30
CA GLY A 210 11.22 7.84 -9.41
C GLY A 210 10.40 8.30 -8.20
N LYS A 211 10.35 7.50 -7.12
CA LYS A 211 9.68 7.87 -5.89
C LYS A 211 10.65 8.52 -4.90
N GLU A 212 10.06 9.21 -3.92
CA GLU A 212 10.81 9.83 -2.84
C GLU A 212 11.43 8.77 -1.94
N GLU A 213 12.70 8.95 -1.59
CA GLU A 213 13.38 8.09 -0.62
C GLU A 213 13.02 8.55 0.80
N ILE A 214 12.02 7.90 1.38
CA ILE A 214 11.46 8.26 2.70
C ILE A 214 12.47 8.03 3.82
N ASP A 215 13.41 7.12 3.65
CA ASP A 215 14.44 6.78 4.65
C ASP A 215 15.45 7.91 4.94
N ILE A 216 15.36 9.02 4.23
CA ILE A 216 16.16 10.22 4.47
C ILE A 216 15.62 11.04 5.65
N THR A 217 14.33 11.00 5.91
CA THR A 217 13.74 11.71 7.03
C THR A 217 14.17 11.10 8.36
N ASP A 218 14.29 11.95 9.39
CA ASP A 218 14.78 11.59 10.72
C ASP A 218 16.27 11.14 10.75
N ARG A 219 17.05 11.49 9.71
CA ARG A 219 18.51 11.33 9.70
C ARG A 219 19.22 12.66 9.84
N TYR A 220 20.44 12.62 10.37
CA TYR A 220 21.30 13.80 10.49
C TYR A 220 22.23 13.94 9.28
N LEU A 221 22.45 15.16 8.81
CA LEU A 221 23.47 15.43 7.79
C LEU A 221 24.86 15.07 8.31
N ALA A 222 25.66 14.37 7.50
CA ALA A 222 27.03 14.02 7.85
C ALA A 222 28.03 15.15 7.54
N LYS A 223 27.69 16.02 6.58
CA LYS A 223 28.48 17.20 6.17
C LYS A 223 27.56 18.38 5.88
N ASP A 224 28.15 19.55 5.77
CA ASP A 224 27.45 20.76 5.33
C ASP A 224 26.91 20.55 3.92
N LEU A 225 25.65 20.90 3.70
CA LEU A 225 25.01 20.85 2.40
C LEU A 225 24.76 22.28 1.90
N ASN A 226 25.49 22.66 0.86
CA ASN A 226 25.33 23.95 0.20
C ASN A 226 24.94 23.73 -1.26
N HIS A 227 23.71 24.07 -1.63
CA HIS A 227 23.22 23.95 -2.99
C HIS A 227 22.23 25.07 -3.32
N GLY A 228 22.57 25.92 -4.29
CA GLY A 228 21.78 27.09 -4.60
C GLY A 228 21.53 27.99 -3.38
N ASN A 229 20.27 28.23 -3.06
CA ASN A 229 19.88 29.03 -1.90
C ASN A 229 19.76 28.22 -0.59
N LEU A 230 20.00 26.91 -0.63
CA LEU A 230 19.92 26.03 0.53
C LEU A 230 21.31 25.86 1.17
N SER A 231 21.45 26.30 2.41
CA SER A 231 22.64 26.09 3.22
C SER A 231 22.27 25.45 4.54
N LEU A 232 22.68 24.19 4.73
CA LEU A 232 22.43 23.41 5.93
C LEU A 232 23.74 22.94 6.52
N LYS A 233 23.85 23.05 7.84
CA LYS A 233 25.05 22.64 8.56
C LYS A 233 25.04 21.12 8.83
N LYS A 234 26.24 20.58 8.98
CA LYS A 234 26.45 19.25 9.53
C LYS A 234 25.63 19.07 10.82
N ASP A 235 25.20 17.83 11.06
CA ASP A 235 24.38 17.44 12.22
C ASP A 235 22.99 18.12 12.28
N THR A 236 22.51 18.67 11.17
CA THR A 236 21.10 19.09 11.07
C THR A 236 20.21 17.87 10.88
N LEU A 237 19.17 17.75 11.71
CA LEU A 237 18.15 16.71 11.56
C LEU A 237 17.25 17.02 10.37
N ILE A 238 17.10 16.08 9.46
CA ILE A 238 16.25 16.20 8.27
C ILE A 238 14.82 15.88 8.66
N THR A 239 14.04 16.93 8.95
CA THR A 239 12.60 16.82 9.15
C THR A 239 11.87 16.68 7.80
N PRO A 240 10.61 16.20 7.75
CA PRO A 240 9.83 16.14 6.51
C PRO A 240 9.75 17.49 5.77
N ASP A 241 9.59 18.60 6.51
CA ASP A 241 9.56 19.95 5.94
C ASP A 241 10.90 20.36 5.33
N LEU A 242 12.00 19.97 5.97
CA LEU A 242 13.35 20.24 5.47
C LEU A 242 13.65 19.35 4.25
N PHE A 243 13.19 18.12 4.27
CA PHE A 243 13.29 17.21 3.13
C PHE A 243 12.58 17.76 1.88
N ALA A 244 11.38 18.33 2.04
CA ALA A 244 10.67 18.99 0.94
C ALA A 244 11.48 20.17 0.35
N LYS A 245 12.19 20.95 1.20
CA LYS A 245 13.08 22.01 0.73
C LYS A 245 14.33 21.49 0.02
N ILE A 246 14.95 20.41 0.51
CA ILE A 246 16.07 19.74 -0.14
C ILE A 246 15.66 19.26 -1.54
N LYS A 247 14.52 18.62 -1.65
CA LYS A 247 13.96 18.17 -2.93
C LYS A 247 13.71 19.32 -3.90
N ALA A 248 13.09 20.40 -3.42
CA ALA A 248 12.80 21.60 -4.23
C ALA A 248 14.06 22.31 -4.73
N SER A 249 15.19 22.16 -4.02
CA SER A 249 16.49 22.72 -4.45
C SER A 249 17.17 21.94 -5.59
N GLY A 250 16.65 20.74 -5.95
CA GLY A 250 17.18 19.93 -7.05
C GLY A 250 18.43 19.09 -6.69
N VAL A 251 18.74 18.96 -5.41
CA VAL A 251 19.82 18.08 -4.93
C VAL A 251 19.48 16.62 -5.24
N GLN A 252 20.38 15.93 -5.92
CA GLN A 252 20.17 14.52 -6.29
C GLN A 252 20.64 13.55 -5.20
N LYS A 253 21.75 13.85 -4.52
CA LYS A 253 22.34 13.02 -3.47
C LYS A 253 22.72 13.82 -2.25
N ILE A 254 22.50 13.25 -1.10
CA ILE A 254 22.92 13.84 0.19
C ILE A 254 23.74 12.84 1.00
N GLU A 255 24.64 13.33 1.82
CA GLU A 255 25.46 12.51 2.71
C GLU A 255 24.88 12.58 4.13
N VAL A 256 24.28 11.47 4.57
CA VAL A 256 23.60 11.37 5.87
C VAL A 256 24.38 10.49 6.84
N ARG A 257 24.21 10.71 8.12
CA ARG A 257 24.74 9.82 9.16
C ARG A 257 23.97 8.49 9.11
N SER A 258 24.69 7.39 9.27
CA SER A 258 24.13 6.05 9.13
C SER A 258 24.76 5.09 10.15
N PRO A 259 24.04 4.09 10.63
CA PRO A 259 24.61 2.97 11.39
C PRO A 259 25.79 2.31 10.68
N LEU A 260 25.75 2.22 9.35
CA LEU A 260 26.81 1.61 8.53
C LEU A 260 28.16 2.32 8.61
N THR A 261 28.17 3.59 8.97
CA THR A 261 29.40 4.41 9.07
C THR A 261 29.68 4.83 10.51
N CYS A 262 28.93 4.33 11.47
CA CYS A 262 29.12 4.64 12.87
C CYS A 262 30.47 4.13 13.37
N LYS A 263 31.17 4.96 14.15
CA LYS A 263 32.47 4.61 14.77
C LYS A 263 32.39 4.14 16.22
N ASP A 264 31.17 3.97 16.72
CA ASP A 264 30.99 3.45 18.07
C ASP A 264 31.43 2.00 18.15
N SER A 265 32.17 1.65 19.20
CA SER A 265 32.78 0.32 19.34
C SER A 265 31.86 -0.70 20.03
N ILE A 266 30.83 -0.23 20.73
CA ILE A 266 29.94 -1.10 21.54
C ILE A 266 28.58 -1.26 20.87
N GLY A 267 28.14 -0.22 20.15
CA GLY A 267 26.82 -0.20 19.54
C GLY A 267 26.72 0.84 18.43
N ILE A 268 25.64 1.59 18.42
CA ILE A 268 25.38 2.66 17.47
C ILE A 268 25.13 3.94 18.25
N CYS A 269 25.75 5.07 17.87
CA CYS A 269 25.47 6.33 18.52
C CYS A 269 24.08 6.88 18.11
N GLN A 270 23.50 7.70 18.97
CA GLN A 270 22.17 8.27 18.80
C GLN A 270 22.00 8.99 17.45
N LYS A 271 22.97 9.86 17.08
CA LYS A 271 22.90 10.60 15.81
C LYS A 271 23.01 9.70 14.58
N CYS A 272 23.81 8.64 14.61
CA CYS A 272 23.90 7.69 13.49
C CYS A 272 22.65 6.83 13.36
N MET A 273 21.92 6.60 14.47
CA MET A 273 20.64 5.91 14.46
C MET A 273 19.49 6.82 13.99
N GLY A 274 19.62 8.14 14.16
CA GLY A 274 18.56 9.07 13.78
C GLY A 274 17.58 9.41 14.92
N LEU A 275 18.06 9.39 16.17
CA LEU A 275 17.26 9.62 17.39
C LEU A 275 17.56 10.98 18.03
#